data_7b25b33b2e457c45173e1c042f780180
#
_entry.id   7b25b33b2e457c45173e1c042f780180
#
_cell.length_a   1.000
_cell.length_b   1.000
_cell.length_c   1.000
_cell.angle_alpha   90.00
_cell.angle_beta   90.00
_cell.angle_gamma   90.00
#
_symmetry.space_group_name_H-M   'P 1'
#
loop_
_entity.id
_entity.type
_entity.pdbx_description
1 polymer ?
#
loop_
_entity_poly.entity_id
_entity_poly.type
_entity_poly.pdbx_seq_one_letter_code
_entity_poly.pdbx_strand_id
1 'polypeptide(L)'
;MDAVAGPMLRQLKQLDMNMLFFGGDGICTAELPRLAGDALGSKRVFCAEAGGLLDDETKQRNSAFRKRFQEENNVDVKLYAPYVYDATMILIEAMKKADSTDPKIFSSQISKVNYVGVTGPISFDEFGDVKNAALTIFSFKDGNKIPVEVVKSSGS
;
A
#
# COMPACT_ATOMS: atom_id res chain seq x y z
N MET A 1 2.96 -1.93 13.45
CA MET A 1 3.59 -0.60 13.66
C MET A 1 2.64 0.39 14.31
N ASP A 2 1.34 0.34 14.03
CA ASP A 2 0.28 1.08 14.72
C ASP A 2 0.27 0.86 16.24
N ALA A 3 0.53 -0.38 16.70
CA ALA A 3 0.66 -0.72 18.12
C ALA A 3 1.78 0.07 18.84
N VAL A 4 2.75 0.60 18.11
CA VAL A 4 3.80 1.48 18.65
C VAL A 4 3.42 2.95 18.46
N ALA A 5 2.90 3.31 17.27
CA ALA A 5 2.54 4.69 16.94
C ALA A 5 1.41 5.23 17.81
N GLY A 6 0.40 4.42 18.14
CA GLY A 6 -0.71 4.85 18.99
C GLY A 6 -0.24 5.33 20.39
N PRO A 7 0.49 4.50 21.16
CA PRO A 7 1.08 4.93 22.43
C PRO A 7 2.01 6.13 22.31
N MET A 8 2.82 6.21 21.23
CA MET A 8 3.72 7.32 20.99
C MET A 8 2.95 8.63 20.80
N LEU A 9 1.87 8.62 20.00
CA LEU A 9 1.01 9.79 19.83
C LEU A 9 0.39 10.26 21.15
N ARG A 10 -0.04 9.33 22.01
CA ARG A 10 -0.53 9.68 23.36
C ARG A 10 0.55 10.33 24.21
N GLN A 11 1.79 9.84 24.12
CA GLN A 11 2.92 10.43 24.84
C GLN A 11 3.26 11.84 24.35
N LEU A 12 3.26 12.05 23.02
CA LEU A 12 3.45 13.38 22.42
C LEU A 12 2.40 14.37 22.92
N LYS A 13 1.15 13.93 23.01
CA LYS A 13 0.07 14.76 23.57
C LYS A 13 0.26 15.07 25.05
N GLN A 14 0.66 14.08 25.85
CA GLN A 14 0.92 14.27 27.31
C GLN A 14 2.07 15.26 27.57
N LEU A 15 3.05 15.31 26.65
CA LEU A 15 4.18 16.23 26.71
C LEU A 15 3.88 17.59 26.07
N ASP A 16 2.63 17.84 25.67
CA ASP A 16 2.18 19.05 24.96
C ASP A 16 3.01 19.36 23.69
N MET A 17 3.51 18.29 23.03
CA MET A 17 4.28 18.40 21.79
C MET A 17 3.34 18.59 20.60
N ASN A 18 3.28 19.80 20.12
CA ASN A 18 2.34 20.27 19.11
C ASN A 18 2.95 20.23 17.71
N MET A 19 3.30 19.02 17.22
CA MET A 19 3.95 18.80 15.93
C MET A 19 3.09 18.00 14.96
N LEU A 20 3.41 18.11 13.66
CA LEU A 20 2.90 17.19 12.65
C LEU A 20 3.62 15.84 12.78
N PHE A 21 2.84 14.79 12.72
CA PHE A 21 3.36 13.42 12.69
C PHE A 21 3.08 12.79 11.34
N PHE A 22 4.11 12.32 10.67
CA PHE A 22 4.01 11.64 9.39
C PHE A 22 4.63 10.25 9.49
N GLY A 23 3.91 9.23 9.03
CA GLY A 23 4.40 7.86 9.01
C GLY A 23 4.12 7.13 7.70
N GLY A 24 4.74 5.97 7.55
CA GLY A 24 4.51 5.10 6.41
C GLY A 24 3.22 4.28 6.53
N ASP A 25 3.08 3.33 5.62
CA ASP A 25 1.94 2.42 5.49
C ASP A 25 1.63 1.61 6.75
N GLY A 26 2.65 1.24 7.51
CA GLY A 26 2.50 0.47 8.75
C GLY A 26 1.71 1.15 9.87
N ILE A 27 1.42 2.46 9.74
CA ILE A 27 0.52 3.19 10.65
C ILE A 27 -0.80 3.61 10.00
N CYS A 28 -0.93 3.42 8.69
CA CYS A 28 -2.13 3.74 7.91
C CYS A 28 -3.28 2.73 8.12
N THR A 29 -3.48 2.27 9.33
CA THR A 29 -4.45 1.21 9.65
C THR A 29 -5.72 1.76 10.26
N ALA A 30 -6.81 1.01 10.15
CA ALA A 30 -8.07 1.32 10.84
C ALA A 30 -7.94 1.22 12.38
N GLU A 31 -6.88 0.58 12.87
CA GLU A 31 -6.61 0.42 14.31
C GLU A 31 -5.94 1.64 14.94
N LEU A 32 -5.21 2.45 14.16
CA LEU A 32 -4.50 3.60 14.71
C LEU A 32 -5.42 4.57 15.47
N PRO A 33 -6.63 4.91 14.97
CA PRO A 33 -7.56 5.76 15.72
C PRO A 33 -7.93 5.19 17.10
N ARG A 34 -8.19 3.90 17.19
CA ARG A 34 -8.50 3.23 18.45
C ARG A 34 -7.31 3.25 19.42
N LEU A 35 -6.09 3.04 18.90
CA LEU A 35 -4.87 2.99 19.71
C LEU A 35 -4.39 4.37 20.18
N ALA A 36 -4.57 5.38 19.37
CA ALA A 36 -4.17 6.75 19.69
C ALA A 36 -5.25 7.51 20.49
N GLY A 37 -6.53 7.13 20.33
CA GLY A 37 -7.64 7.82 20.95
C GLY A 37 -7.68 9.29 20.60
N ASP A 38 -7.92 10.14 21.58
CA ASP A 38 -7.99 11.60 21.44
C ASP A 38 -6.63 12.26 21.10
N ALA A 39 -5.52 11.51 21.22
CA ALA A 39 -4.19 11.97 20.81
C ALA A 39 -4.02 11.98 19.28
N LEU A 40 -4.91 11.33 18.53
CA LEU A 40 -4.88 11.38 17.09
C LEU A 40 -4.99 12.80 16.54
N GLY A 41 -5.77 13.66 17.24
CA GLY A 41 -5.96 15.06 16.87
C GLY A 41 -6.57 15.24 15.48
N SER A 42 -7.16 16.39 15.25
CA SER A 42 -7.58 16.72 13.90
C SER A 42 -6.43 17.34 13.10
N LYS A 43 -6.12 16.77 11.93
CA LYS A 43 -5.16 17.30 10.95
C LYS A 43 -3.68 17.34 11.39
N ARG A 44 -3.24 16.44 12.27
CA ARG A 44 -1.84 16.39 12.71
C ARG A 44 -1.14 15.09 12.40
N VAL A 45 -1.89 14.03 12.20
CA VAL A 45 -1.35 12.71 11.90
C VAL A 45 -1.63 12.40 10.44
N PHE A 46 -0.57 12.10 9.73
CA PHE A 46 -0.60 11.71 8.32
C PHE A 46 0.13 10.39 8.15
N CYS A 47 -0.27 9.66 7.13
CA CYS A 47 0.44 8.45 6.70
C CYS A 47 0.35 8.29 5.19
N ALA A 48 1.28 7.55 4.61
CA ALA A 48 1.29 7.26 3.19
C ALA A 48 1.14 5.77 2.92
N GLU A 49 0.30 5.43 1.95
CA GLU A 49 0.18 4.08 1.40
C GLU A 49 0.57 4.06 -0.07
N ALA A 50 1.10 2.93 -0.52
CA ALA A 50 1.33 2.69 -1.94
C ALA A 50 0.01 2.68 -2.71
N GLY A 51 0.05 3.21 -3.94
CA GLY A 51 -1.09 3.29 -4.83
C GLY A 51 -1.75 4.66 -4.88
N GLY A 52 -2.39 4.92 -6.00
CA GLY A 52 -3.15 6.13 -6.29
C GLY A 52 -4.63 5.83 -6.49
N LEU A 53 -5.33 6.76 -7.12
CA LEU A 53 -6.71 6.54 -7.57
C LEU A 53 -6.70 5.48 -8.69
N LEU A 54 -7.45 4.42 -8.48
CA LEU A 54 -7.61 3.36 -9.45
C LEU A 54 -8.59 3.81 -10.56
N ASP A 55 -8.26 3.50 -11.81
CA ASP A 55 -9.21 3.56 -12.91
C ASP A 55 -10.34 2.51 -12.75
N ASP A 56 -11.39 2.62 -13.56
CA ASP A 56 -12.57 1.78 -13.38
C ASP A 56 -12.31 0.30 -13.67
N GLU A 57 -11.41 -0.02 -14.61
CA GLU A 57 -11.02 -1.41 -14.87
C GLU A 57 -10.23 -2.00 -13.71
N THR A 58 -9.28 -1.26 -13.16
CA THR A 58 -8.53 -1.69 -11.99
C THR A 58 -9.42 -1.85 -10.77
N LYS A 59 -10.39 -0.94 -10.56
CA LYS A 59 -11.40 -1.09 -9.50
C LYS A 59 -12.19 -2.38 -9.65
N GLN A 60 -12.60 -2.74 -10.87
CA GLN A 60 -13.34 -3.98 -11.12
C GLN A 60 -12.47 -5.21 -10.80
N ARG A 61 -11.20 -5.24 -11.28
CA ARG A 61 -10.26 -6.33 -10.98
C ARG A 61 -10.01 -6.46 -9.48
N ASN A 62 -9.77 -5.35 -8.79
CA ASN A 62 -9.55 -5.33 -7.34
C ASN A 62 -10.80 -5.81 -6.57
N SER A 63 -11.99 -5.38 -6.97
CA SER A 63 -13.25 -5.82 -6.37
C SER A 63 -13.48 -7.31 -6.54
N ALA A 64 -13.24 -7.85 -7.74
CA ALA A 64 -13.35 -9.28 -8.03
C ALA A 64 -12.34 -10.10 -7.21
N PHE A 65 -11.08 -9.63 -7.10
CA PHE A 65 -10.07 -10.25 -6.24
C PHE A 65 -10.51 -10.29 -4.78
N ARG A 66 -11.00 -9.16 -4.23
CA ARG A 66 -11.45 -9.08 -2.83
C ARG A 66 -12.60 -10.03 -2.55
N LYS A 67 -13.58 -10.07 -3.45
CA LYS A 67 -14.73 -10.99 -3.33
C LYS A 67 -14.27 -12.44 -3.28
N ARG A 68 -13.46 -12.86 -4.27
CA ARG A 68 -12.93 -14.23 -4.34
C ARG A 68 -12.09 -14.59 -3.12
N PHE A 69 -11.22 -13.67 -2.69
CA PHE A 69 -10.36 -13.88 -1.51
C PHE A 69 -11.20 -14.11 -0.25
N GLN A 70 -12.25 -13.31 -0.04
CA GLN A 70 -13.16 -13.46 1.09
C GLN A 70 -13.94 -14.77 1.02
N GLU A 71 -14.45 -15.14 -0.15
CA GLU A 71 -15.19 -16.40 -0.36
C GLU A 71 -14.32 -17.64 -0.09
N GLU A 72 -13.07 -17.62 -0.52
CA GLU A 72 -12.14 -18.74 -0.37
C GLU A 72 -11.52 -18.85 1.03
N ASN A 73 -11.31 -17.73 1.72
CA ASN A 73 -10.56 -17.71 2.98
C ASN A 73 -11.39 -17.30 4.19
N ASN A 74 -12.65 -16.86 4.01
CA ASN A 74 -13.52 -16.34 5.06
C ASN A 74 -12.91 -15.21 5.91
N VAL A 75 -12.05 -14.40 5.29
CA VAL A 75 -11.43 -13.21 5.90
C VAL A 75 -11.39 -12.07 4.89
N ASP A 76 -11.46 -10.83 5.40
CA ASP A 76 -11.36 -9.64 4.56
C ASP A 76 -9.93 -9.39 4.06
N VAL A 77 -9.85 -8.89 2.84
CA VAL A 77 -8.58 -8.45 2.24
C VAL A 77 -8.02 -7.27 3.02
N LYS A 78 -6.84 -7.45 3.60
CA LYS A 78 -6.08 -6.39 4.26
C LYS A 78 -5.13 -5.68 3.28
N LEU A 79 -4.48 -4.62 3.77
CA LEU A 79 -3.69 -3.68 2.99
C LEU A 79 -2.74 -4.33 1.97
N TYR A 80 -1.96 -5.32 2.39
CA TYR A 80 -0.88 -5.85 1.54
C TYR A 80 -1.30 -6.97 0.59
N ALA A 81 -2.44 -7.64 0.81
CA ALA A 81 -2.83 -8.81 0.06
C ALA A 81 -2.89 -8.60 -1.47
N PRO A 82 -3.46 -7.49 -2.00
CA PRO A 82 -3.47 -7.25 -3.45
C PRO A 82 -2.05 -7.07 -4.03
N TYR A 83 -1.17 -6.39 -3.30
CA TYR A 83 0.21 -6.15 -3.73
C TYR A 83 1.04 -7.43 -3.72
N VAL A 84 0.89 -8.26 -2.68
CA VAL A 84 1.57 -9.57 -2.60
C VAL A 84 1.07 -10.49 -3.71
N TYR A 85 -0.23 -10.46 -4.02
CA TYR A 85 -0.79 -11.21 -5.14
C TYR A 85 -0.13 -10.80 -6.47
N ASP A 86 -0.12 -9.50 -6.78
CA ASP A 86 0.48 -9.00 -8.02
C ASP A 86 1.99 -9.28 -8.08
N ALA A 87 2.72 -9.10 -6.98
CA ALA A 87 4.15 -9.42 -6.92
C ALA A 87 4.40 -10.91 -7.19
N THR A 88 3.57 -11.80 -6.64
CA THR A 88 3.66 -13.25 -6.90
C THR A 88 3.42 -13.56 -8.37
N MET A 89 2.41 -12.94 -8.98
CA MET A 89 2.12 -13.15 -10.40
C MET A 89 3.25 -12.63 -11.30
N ILE A 90 3.88 -11.52 -10.96
CA ILE A 90 5.06 -10.99 -11.67
C ILE A 90 6.22 -11.99 -11.62
N LEU A 91 6.49 -12.59 -10.45
CA LEU A 91 7.50 -13.63 -10.31
C LEU A 91 7.19 -14.84 -11.19
N ILE A 92 5.94 -15.30 -11.20
CA ILE A 92 5.50 -16.41 -12.07
C ILE A 92 5.71 -16.09 -13.56
N GLU A 93 5.34 -14.88 -13.98
CA GLU A 93 5.55 -14.46 -15.37
C GLU A 93 7.05 -14.35 -15.73
N ALA A 94 7.89 -13.90 -14.80
CA ALA A 94 9.34 -13.88 -15.00
C ALA A 94 9.92 -15.30 -15.12
N MET A 95 9.47 -16.23 -14.28
CA MET A 95 9.85 -17.66 -14.36
C MET A 95 9.44 -18.29 -15.70
N LYS A 96 8.20 -18.02 -16.16
CA LYS A 96 7.72 -18.51 -17.48
C LYS A 96 8.57 -17.94 -18.62
N LYS A 97 8.89 -16.63 -18.59
CA LYS A 97 9.75 -16.01 -19.61
C LYS A 97 11.17 -16.57 -19.61
N ALA A 98 11.66 -16.95 -18.46
CA ALA A 98 13.00 -17.54 -18.30
C ALA A 98 13.04 -19.04 -18.60
N ASP A 99 11.90 -19.70 -18.68
CA ASP A 99 11.75 -21.17 -18.68
C ASP A 99 12.54 -21.83 -17.52
N SER A 100 12.53 -21.16 -16.34
CA SER A 100 13.31 -21.57 -15.17
C SER A 100 12.73 -21.02 -13.88
N THR A 101 12.78 -21.85 -12.83
CA THR A 101 12.48 -21.44 -11.45
C THR A 101 13.73 -21.07 -10.64
N ASP A 102 14.93 -21.18 -11.24
CA ASP A 102 16.18 -20.76 -10.59
C ASP A 102 16.23 -19.22 -10.49
N PRO A 103 16.32 -18.64 -9.28
CA PRO A 103 16.40 -17.20 -9.09
C PRO A 103 17.56 -16.53 -9.85
N LYS A 104 18.67 -17.24 -10.03
CA LYS A 104 19.83 -16.72 -10.78
C LYS A 104 19.54 -16.53 -12.28
N ILE A 105 18.54 -17.26 -12.79
CA ILE A 105 18.12 -17.22 -14.19
C ILE A 105 16.95 -16.27 -14.38
N PHE A 106 15.84 -16.43 -13.61
CA PHE A 106 14.64 -15.67 -13.87
C PHE A 106 14.69 -14.22 -13.35
N SER A 107 15.55 -13.90 -12.38
CA SER A 107 15.59 -12.53 -11.81
C SER A 107 15.82 -11.45 -12.87
N SER A 108 16.64 -11.74 -13.89
CA SER A 108 16.89 -10.82 -15.02
C SER A 108 15.65 -10.57 -15.91
N GLN A 109 14.60 -11.35 -15.75
CA GLN A 109 13.35 -11.19 -16.50
C GLN A 109 12.32 -10.36 -15.74
N ILE A 110 12.46 -10.16 -14.42
CA ILE A 110 11.50 -9.41 -13.60
C ILE A 110 11.30 -8.00 -14.14
N SER A 111 12.39 -7.27 -14.40
CA SER A 111 12.35 -5.90 -14.94
C SER A 111 11.73 -5.79 -16.33
N LYS A 112 11.60 -6.91 -17.05
CA LYS A 112 11.01 -6.98 -18.40
C LYS A 112 9.53 -7.40 -18.38
N VAL A 113 8.96 -7.63 -17.20
CA VAL A 113 7.54 -7.97 -17.07
C VAL A 113 6.73 -6.69 -17.18
N ASN A 114 5.69 -6.71 -18.03
CA ASN A 114 4.61 -5.74 -18.01
C ASN A 114 3.35 -6.51 -17.58
N TYR A 115 2.84 -6.20 -16.41
CA TYR A 115 1.75 -6.94 -15.80
C TYR A 115 0.57 -6.01 -15.50
N VAL A 116 -0.65 -6.44 -15.82
CA VAL A 116 -1.87 -5.72 -15.47
C VAL A 116 -2.52 -6.45 -14.31
N GLY A 117 -2.23 -5.98 -13.11
CA GLY A 117 -2.64 -6.59 -11.86
C GLY A 117 -3.95 -6.07 -11.27
N VAL A 118 -4.24 -6.55 -10.08
CA VAL A 118 -5.38 -6.09 -9.28
C VAL A 118 -5.12 -4.74 -8.61
N THR A 119 -3.85 -4.32 -8.58
CA THR A 119 -3.43 -2.99 -8.10
C THR A 119 -3.20 -1.99 -9.25
N GLY A 120 -3.30 -2.43 -10.50
CA GLY A 120 -3.12 -1.63 -11.69
C GLY A 120 -2.04 -2.15 -12.63
N PRO A 121 -1.67 -1.38 -13.66
CA PRO A 121 -0.55 -1.72 -14.52
C PRO A 121 0.77 -1.56 -13.78
N ILE A 122 1.64 -2.59 -13.89
CA ILE A 122 2.95 -2.64 -13.24
C ILE A 122 4.02 -2.88 -14.31
N SER A 123 4.99 -2.00 -14.35
CA SER A 123 6.21 -2.13 -15.15
C SER A 123 7.36 -1.47 -14.38
N PHE A 124 8.59 -1.81 -14.76
CA PHE A 124 9.78 -1.37 -14.05
C PHE A 124 10.68 -0.50 -14.95
N ASP A 125 11.41 0.40 -14.34
CA ASP A 125 12.46 1.16 -14.99
C ASP A 125 13.81 0.40 -15.01
N GLU A 126 14.87 1.07 -15.45
CA GLU A 126 16.21 0.48 -15.54
C GLU A 126 16.84 0.20 -14.17
N PHE A 127 16.35 0.84 -13.11
CA PHE A 127 16.79 0.64 -11.72
C PHE A 127 15.99 -0.43 -10.99
N GLY A 128 14.87 -0.91 -11.59
CA GLY A 128 13.96 -1.87 -10.98
C GLY A 128 12.83 -1.23 -10.18
N ASP A 129 12.70 0.09 -10.24
CA ASP A 129 11.60 0.81 -9.58
C ASP A 129 10.32 0.73 -10.42
N VAL A 130 9.17 0.73 -9.75
CA VAL A 130 7.87 0.71 -10.43
C VAL A 130 7.63 2.04 -11.13
N LYS A 131 7.42 1.98 -12.46
CA LYS A 131 7.10 3.17 -13.25
C LYS A 131 5.74 3.75 -12.87
N ASN A 132 5.66 5.08 -12.89
CA ASN A 132 4.42 5.82 -12.56
C ASN A 132 3.86 5.45 -11.18
N ALA A 133 4.73 5.11 -10.25
CA ALA A 133 4.35 4.82 -8.88
C ALA A 133 3.60 6.00 -8.26
N ALA A 134 2.60 5.70 -7.46
CA ALA A 134 1.84 6.69 -6.73
C ALA A 134 1.79 6.35 -5.24
N LEU A 135 1.71 7.36 -4.41
CA LEU A 135 1.42 7.26 -2.99
C LEU A 135 0.16 8.05 -2.69
N THR A 136 -0.72 7.50 -1.90
CA THR A 136 -1.84 8.26 -1.33
C THR A 136 -1.50 8.66 0.10
N ILE A 137 -1.54 9.96 0.35
CA ILE A 137 -1.42 10.53 1.69
C ILE A 137 -2.80 10.52 2.33
N PHE A 138 -2.86 9.99 3.53
CA PHE A 138 -4.07 9.94 4.36
C PHE A 138 -3.90 10.78 5.61
N SER A 139 -5.01 11.25 6.13
CA SER A 139 -5.14 11.76 7.49
C SER A 139 -6.31 11.04 8.17
N PHE A 140 -6.62 11.44 9.40
CA PHE A 140 -7.68 10.82 10.18
C PHE A 140 -8.69 11.88 10.62
N LYS A 141 -9.96 11.57 10.45
CA LYS A 141 -11.07 12.42 10.87
C LYS A 141 -12.18 11.55 11.45
N ASP A 142 -12.67 11.92 12.62
CA ASP A 142 -13.77 11.21 13.31
C ASP A 142 -13.55 9.69 13.41
N GLY A 143 -12.30 9.28 13.69
CA GLY A 143 -11.90 7.88 13.78
C GLY A 143 -11.73 7.16 12.44
N ASN A 144 -11.90 7.83 11.32
CA ASN A 144 -11.80 7.25 9.98
C ASN A 144 -10.55 7.77 9.24
N LYS A 145 -9.91 6.88 8.50
CA LYS A 145 -8.84 7.22 7.56
C LYS A 145 -9.46 7.88 6.33
N ILE A 146 -9.00 9.08 5.99
CA ILE A 146 -9.47 9.83 4.83
C ILE A 146 -8.30 10.18 3.90
N PRO A 147 -8.45 10.05 2.57
CA PRO A 147 -7.42 10.47 1.63
C PRO A 147 -7.32 12.01 1.61
N VAL A 148 -6.09 12.50 1.56
CA VAL A 148 -5.78 13.93 1.50
C VAL A 148 -5.24 14.30 0.13
N GLU A 149 -4.26 13.52 -0.37
CA GLU A 149 -3.57 13.82 -1.61
C GLU A 149 -3.02 12.55 -2.26
N VAL A 150 -2.94 12.54 -3.57
CA VAL A 150 -2.24 11.51 -4.34
C VAL A 150 -1.00 12.13 -4.95
N VAL A 151 0.16 11.65 -4.52
CA VAL A 151 1.46 12.04 -5.06
C VAL A 151 1.89 10.99 -6.07
N LYS A 152 2.21 11.41 -7.29
CA LYS A 152 2.75 10.54 -8.35
C LYS A 152 4.24 10.79 -8.49
N SER A 153 5.01 9.73 -8.74
CA SER A 153 6.39 9.92 -9.16
C SER A 153 6.39 10.74 -10.46
N SER A 154 7.14 11.83 -10.48
CA SER A 154 7.47 12.49 -11.73
C SER A 154 8.29 11.51 -12.55
N GLY A 155 7.68 10.93 -13.61
CA GLY A 155 8.39 10.03 -14.49
C GLY A 155 9.63 10.74 -15.06
N SER A 156 10.77 10.19 -14.80
CA SER A 156 11.99 10.47 -15.56
C SER A 156 11.98 9.68 -16.86
#